data_cf68c0d1ab361c775e74b095dca6e273
#
_entry.id   cf68c0d1ab361c775e74b095dca6e273
#
_cell.length_a   1.000
_cell.length_b   1.000
_cell.length_c   1.000
_cell.angle_alpha   90.00
_cell.angle_beta   90.00
_cell.angle_gamma   90.00
#
_symmetry.space_group_name_H-M   'P 1'
#
loop_
_entity.id
_entity.type
_entity.pdbx_description
1 polymer ?
#
loop_
_entity_poly.entity_id
_entity_poly.type
_entity_poly.pdbx_seq_one_letter_code
_entity_poly.pdbx_strand_id
1 'polypeptide(L)'
;LITGTSEGTAPSWLLKSAYASLQHEKIVPDFYTHAVVFHRIGWIPDDPLLRLYNEARIPAIKIETNADLSGFFDAFAASVTQNISNEWDTHFFVWRIHQTLLIANEQHIITVLITASILFLLWLIVFSFLFGRKREQHIRDLFVLWWMPGYFFLVNWGGFLLGSKMTELLFYLRFSSMADMTAFPLTALAMKYTFALFFMFAFTAFNRFIPLPANRFIYGFMGHAVCLLNIFIFSFINLSFSIVFMMIYVIALIAYQFKNIVLQIIFIVCLFLPLMPFVTHIILYREYMFHIIFFINVASACIFVPFDLFLIRLSLSFDKKRKITKPILRIPIQCK
;
A
#
# COMPACT_ATOMS: atom_id res chain seq x y z
N LEU A 1 21.79 3.92 3.77
CA LEU A 1 22.07 2.68 4.47
C LEU A 1 21.16 1.58 3.92
N ILE A 2 21.76 0.51 3.39
CA ILE A 2 21.04 -0.68 2.91
C ILE A 2 21.28 -1.79 3.95
N THR A 3 20.21 -2.30 4.51
CA THR A 3 20.27 -3.19 5.68
C THR A 3 19.77 -4.60 5.39
N GLY A 4 19.40 -4.93 4.16
CA GLY A 4 18.84 -6.24 3.86
C GLY A 4 18.86 -6.62 2.39
N THR A 5 18.59 -7.91 2.19
CA THR A 5 18.47 -8.59 0.89
C THR A 5 17.22 -9.49 0.91
N SER A 6 16.98 -10.21 -0.16
CA SER A 6 15.92 -11.24 -0.22
C SER A 6 16.08 -12.34 0.84
N GLU A 7 17.31 -12.61 1.27
CA GLU A 7 17.64 -13.65 2.25
C GLU A 7 17.44 -13.19 3.72
N GLY A 8 17.39 -11.89 3.97
CA GLY A 8 17.20 -11.36 5.32
C GLY A 8 17.74 -9.96 5.53
N THR A 9 17.61 -9.49 6.76
CA THR A 9 18.14 -8.19 7.20
C THR A 9 19.33 -8.37 8.12
N ALA A 10 20.22 -7.38 8.14
CA ALA A 10 21.27 -7.30 9.14
C ALA A 10 20.65 -7.27 10.54
N PRO A 11 21.31 -7.84 11.56
CA PRO A 11 20.77 -7.82 12.91
C PRO A 11 20.62 -6.40 13.46
N SER A 12 19.61 -6.20 14.31
CA SER A 12 19.25 -4.87 14.82
C SER A 12 20.38 -4.20 15.60
N TRP A 13 21.21 -4.96 16.29
CA TRP A 13 22.36 -4.44 17.03
C TRP A 13 23.43 -3.83 16.10
N LEU A 14 23.65 -4.45 14.92
CA LEU A 14 24.61 -3.93 13.93
C LEU A 14 24.12 -2.61 13.34
N LEU A 15 22.84 -2.52 13.06
CA LEU A 15 22.22 -1.29 12.57
C LEU A 15 22.30 -0.16 13.61
N LYS A 16 22.02 -0.47 14.90
CA LYS A 16 22.16 0.48 16.00
C LYS A 16 23.59 1.01 16.11
N SER A 17 24.58 0.09 16.04
CA SER A 17 25.99 0.45 16.12
C SER A 17 26.42 1.34 14.95
N ALA A 18 26.02 0.99 13.72
CA ALA A 18 26.31 1.81 12.57
C ALA A 18 25.65 3.21 12.64
N TYR A 19 24.41 3.27 13.11
CA TYR A 19 23.70 4.53 13.26
C TYR A 19 24.35 5.42 14.30
N ALA A 20 24.71 4.89 15.46
CA ALA A 20 25.39 5.63 16.52
C ALA A 20 26.75 6.19 16.05
N SER A 21 27.50 5.37 15.29
CA SER A 21 28.79 5.80 14.77
C SER A 21 28.70 6.88 13.69
N LEU A 22 27.69 6.79 12.81
CA LEU A 22 27.40 7.85 11.84
C LEU A 22 26.94 9.15 12.52
N GLN A 23 26.16 9.05 13.60
CA GLN A 23 25.77 10.22 14.38
C GLN A 23 26.97 10.89 15.07
N HIS A 24 27.94 10.10 15.54
CA HIS A 24 29.17 10.63 16.12
C HIS A 24 29.91 11.51 15.10
N GLU A 25 29.94 11.11 13.84
CA GLU A 25 30.51 11.88 12.72
C GLU A 25 29.56 12.98 12.19
N LYS A 26 28.42 13.22 12.85
CA LYS A 26 27.38 14.17 12.42
C LYS A 26 26.81 13.86 11.04
N ILE A 27 26.95 12.64 10.58
CA ILE A 27 26.37 12.15 9.34
C ILE A 27 24.98 11.62 9.66
N VAL A 28 23.96 12.18 9.01
CA VAL A 28 22.58 11.72 9.17
C VAL A 28 22.29 10.71 8.06
N PRO A 29 22.29 9.41 8.38
CA PRO A 29 22.03 8.39 7.35
C PRO A 29 20.56 8.40 6.92
N ASP A 30 20.34 8.21 5.65
CA ASP A 30 19.03 7.92 5.12
C ASP A 30 18.78 6.41 5.13
N PHE A 31 17.60 6.00 5.62
CA PHE A 31 17.23 4.59 5.73
C PHE A 31 16.21 4.24 4.66
N TYR A 32 16.58 3.28 3.84
CA TYR A 32 15.66 2.69 2.87
C TYR A 32 14.82 1.57 3.52
N THR A 33 14.15 1.87 4.62
CA THR A 33 13.32 0.87 5.34
C THR A 33 12.27 0.22 4.43
N HIS A 34 11.73 0.98 3.48
CA HIS A 34 10.78 0.45 2.51
C HIS A 34 11.46 -0.42 1.44
N ALA A 35 12.72 -0.16 1.11
CA ALA A 35 13.45 -0.92 0.09
C ALA A 35 13.76 -2.34 0.57
N VAL A 36 14.02 -2.55 1.86
CA VAL A 36 14.29 -3.88 2.43
C VAL A 36 13.17 -4.86 2.14
N VAL A 37 11.92 -4.41 2.28
CA VAL A 37 10.77 -5.26 1.99
C VAL A 37 10.70 -5.62 0.51
N PHE A 38 11.02 -4.69 -0.37
CA PHE A 38 11.02 -4.94 -1.81
C PHE A 38 12.12 -5.91 -2.24
N HIS A 39 13.28 -5.91 -1.57
CA HIS A 39 14.30 -6.94 -1.73
C HIS A 39 13.80 -8.31 -1.26
N ARG A 40 13.17 -8.39 -0.09
CA ARG A 40 12.63 -9.65 0.48
C ARG A 40 11.60 -10.34 -0.43
N ILE A 41 10.80 -9.58 -1.15
CA ILE A 41 9.81 -10.13 -2.09
C ILE A 41 10.35 -10.28 -3.52
N GLY A 42 11.65 -10.07 -3.71
CA GLY A 42 12.32 -10.27 -5.00
C GLY A 42 11.97 -9.22 -6.07
N TRP A 43 11.47 -8.07 -5.67
CA TRP A 43 11.11 -7.01 -6.61
C TRP A 43 12.27 -6.11 -6.99
N ILE A 44 13.25 -5.97 -6.11
CA ILE A 44 14.50 -5.27 -6.38
C ILE A 44 15.63 -6.30 -6.36
N PRO A 45 16.56 -6.28 -7.32
CA PRO A 45 17.72 -7.14 -7.29
C PRO A 45 18.59 -6.81 -6.07
N ASP A 46 19.06 -7.86 -5.41
CA ASP A 46 19.94 -7.72 -4.26
C ASP A 46 21.33 -7.21 -4.69
N ASP A 47 21.98 -6.49 -3.78
CA ASP A 47 23.40 -6.25 -3.91
C ASP A 47 24.14 -7.60 -3.78
N PRO A 48 24.96 -7.99 -4.81
CA PRO A 48 25.58 -9.31 -4.83
C PRO A 48 26.49 -9.59 -3.64
N LEU A 49 27.22 -8.55 -3.16
CA LEU A 49 28.10 -8.71 -1.99
C LEU A 49 27.31 -8.86 -0.71
N LEU A 50 26.30 -8.00 -0.50
CA LEU A 50 25.47 -8.07 0.69
C LEU A 50 24.72 -9.41 0.77
N ARG A 51 24.28 -9.91 -0.37
CA ARG A 51 23.61 -11.22 -0.47
C ARG A 51 24.56 -12.34 -0.06
N LEU A 52 25.79 -12.38 -0.55
CA LEU A 52 26.78 -13.39 -0.17
C LEU A 52 27.05 -13.41 1.34
N TYR A 53 27.15 -12.23 1.98
CA TYR A 53 27.32 -12.14 3.43
C TYR A 53 26.08 -12.69 4.17
N ASN A 54 24.89 -12.35 3.73
CA ASN A 54 23.66 -12.84 4.35
C ASN A 54 23.47 -14.35 4.18
N GLU A 55 23.77 -14.92 3.01
CA GLU A 55 23.76 -16.36 2.75
C GLU A 55 24.78 -17.10 3.68
N ALA A 56 25.95 -16.49 3.89
CA ALA A 56 26.96 -17.01 4.80
C ALA A 56 26.63 -16.77 6.29
N ARG A 57 25.50 -16.15 6.60
CA ARG A 57 25.11 -15.71 7.95
C ARG A 57 26.14 -14.81 8.63
N ILE A 58 26.78 -13.94 7.83
CA ILE A 58 27.70 -12.91 8.33
C ILE A 58 26.94 -11.61 8.40
N PRO A 59 26.81 -10.99 9.59
CA PRO A 59 26.13 -9.70 9.73
C PRO A 59 26.78 -8.63 8.87
N ALA A 60 26.06 -8.06 7.93
CA ALA A 60 26.57 -7.06 7.01
C ALA A 60 25.55 -5.95 6.72
N ILE A 61 26.06 -4.74 6.56
CA ILE A 61 25.29 -3.56 6.11
C ILE A 61 26.10 -2.86 5.02
N LYS A 62 25.41 -2.24 4.07
CA LYS A 62 26.05 -1.43 3.04
C LYS A 62 25.82 0.06 3.33
N ILE A 63 26.91 0.82 3.36
CA ILE A 63 26.90 2.27 3.53
C ILE A 63 27.35 2.89 2.21
N GLU A 64 26.47 3.66 1.57
CA GLU A 64 26.79 4.46 0.41
C GLU A 64 26.85 5.92 0.84
N THR A 65 28.00 6.55 0.69
CA THR A 65 28.19 7.95 1.07
C THR A 65 29.28 8.61 0.26
N ASN A 66 29.14 9.91 0.10
CA ASN A 66 30.20 10.77 -0.47
C ASN A 66 30.95 11.51 0.67
N ALA A 67 30.58 11.28 1.94
CA ALA A 67 31.24 11.90 3.09
C ALA A 67 32.50 11.13 3.48
N ASP A 68 33.44 11.81 4.14
CA ASP A 68 34.61 11.19 4.73
C ASP A 68 34.18 10.32 5.92
N LEU A 69 34.63 9.07 5.91
CA LEU A 69 34.33 8.06 6.95
C LEU A 69 35.55 7.74 7.81
N SER A 70 36.58 8.61 7.85
CA SER A 70 37.84 8.33 8.56
C SER A 70 37.63 8.01 10.05
N GLY A 71 36.77 8.74 10.74
CA GLY A 71 36.45 8.48 12.17
C GLY A 71 35.36 7.43 12.40
N PHE A 72 34.60 7.10 11.36
CA PHE A 72 33.48 6.16 11.47
C PHE A 72 33.94 4.77 11.91
N PHE A 73 35.02 4.25 11.33
CA PHE A 73 35.46 2.87 11.57
C PHE A 73 35.87 2.63 13.02
N ASP A 74 36.55 3.59 13.65
CA ASP A 74 36.96 3.49 15.05
C ASP A 74 35.75 3.54 15.98
N ALA A 75 34.84 4.47 15.74
CA ALA A 75 33.59 4.57 16.49
C ALA A 75 32.69 3.34 16.29
N PHE A 76 32.65 2.80 15.08
CA PHE A 76 31.90 1.61 14.75
C PHE A 76 32.47 0.37 15.44
N ALA A 77 33.77 0.14 15.38
CA ALA A 77 34.41 -0.97 16.06
C ALA A 77 34.16 -0.94 17.56
N ALA A 78 34.26 0.22 18.20
CA ALA A 78 33.97 0.40 19.62
C ALA A 78 32.48 0.12 19.93
N SER A 79 31.57 0.61 19.09
CA SER A 79 30.13 0.42 19.26
C SER A 79 29.71 -1.04 19.04
N VAL A 80 30.30 -1.74 18.07
CA VAL A 80 30.02 -3.15 17.80
C VAL A 80 30.47 -4.01 18.98
N THR A 81 31.65 -3.79 19.53
CA THR A 81 32.16 -4.58 20.68
C THR A 81 31.27 -4.45 21.91
N GLN A 82 30.60 -3.32 22.09
CA GLN A 82 29.67 -3.10 23.21
C GLN A 82 28.27 -3.68 22.99
N ASN A 83 27.80 -3.74 21.75
CA ASN A 83 26.42 -4.06 21.41
C ASN A 83 26.23 -5.45 20.77
N ILE A 84 27.32 -6.22 20.59
CA ILE A 84 27.22 -7.51 19.93
C ILE A 84 26.27 -8.44 20.70
N SER A 85 25.27 -8.97 20.00
CA SER A 85 24.32 -9.92 20.55
C SER A 85 24.37 -11.20 19.74
N ASN A 86 24.23 -12.34 20.42
CA ASN A 86 24.14 -13.65 19.77
C ASN A 86 22.80 -13.85 19.06
N GLU A 87 21.83 -12.99 19.33
CA GLU A 87 20.52 -13.05 18.69
C GLU A 87 20.57 -12.31 17.34
N TRP A 88 20.35 -13.06 16.27
CA TRP A 88 20.15 -12.50 14.95
C TRP A 88 18.67 -12.21 14.75
N ASP A 89 18.24 -11.03 15.19
CA ASP A 89 16.92 -10.52 14.90
C ASP A 89 16.91 -10.01 13.45
N THR A 90 16.31 -10.79 12.55
CA THR A 90 16.24 -10.48 11.11
C THR A 90 14.95 -9.77 10.71
N HIS A 91 14.01 -9.62 11.64
CA HIS A 91 12.66 -9.13 11.37
C HIS A 91 12.31 -7.96 12.28
N PHE A 92 12.77 -6.79 11.93
CA PHE A 92 12.48 -5.57 12.66
C PHE A 92 12.09 -4.43 11.72
N PHE A 93 11.30 -3.53 12.24
CA PHE A 93 10.92 -2.28 11.59
C PHE A 93 11.73 -1.14 12.20
N VAL A 94 12.24 -0.25 11.36
CA VAL A 94 13.07 0.87 11.79
C VAL A 94 12.35 2.17 11.48
N TRP A 95 12.17 2.98 12.50
CA TRP A 95 11.65 4.33 12.37
C TRP A 95 12.67 5.34 12.88
N ARG A 96 12.92 6.36 12.10
CA ARG A 96 13.68 7.51 12.57
C ARG A 96 12.71 8.61 12.98
N ILE A 97 12.72 8.98 14.27
CA ILE A 97 12.00 10.14 14.77
C ILE A 97 13.05 11.14 15.23
N HIS A 98 13.21 12.22 14.48
CA HIS A 98 14.27 13.22 14.70
C HIS A 98 15.68 12.60 14.62
N GLN A 99 16.34 12.46 15.76
CA GLN A 99 17.68 11.88 15.88
C GLN A 99 17.67 10.49 16.55
N THR A 100 16.51 10.01 16.97
CA THR A 100 16.39 8.70 17.61
C THR A 100 15.95 7.64 16.62
N LEU A 101 16.61 6.48 16.69
CA LEU A 101 16.25 5.30 15.93
C LEU A 101 15.33 4.42 16.78
N LEU A 102 14.08 4.27 16.37
CA LEU A 102 13.15 3.32 16.97
C LEU A 102 13.19 2.04 16.18
N ILE A 103 13.55 0.95 16.84
CA ILE A 103 13.53 -0.39 16.28
C ILE A 103 12.46 -1.18 17.01
N ALA A 104 11.50 -1.69 16.25
CA ALA A 104 10.44 -2.53 16.77
C ALA A 104 10.45 -3.88 16.07
N ASN A 105 10.22 -4.95 16.82
CA ASN A 105 10.12 -6.30 16.27
C ASN A 105 8.89 -6.36 15.34
N GLU A 106 9.11 -6.81 14.11
CA GLU A 106 8.08 -6.91 13.06
C GLU A 106 6.91 -7.79 13.52
N GLN A 107 7.20 -8.90 14.22
CA GLN A 107 6.18 -9.83 14.69
C GLN A 107 5.18 -9.18 15.66
N HIS A 108 5.66 -8.33 16.56
CA HIS A 108 4.76 -7.61 17.48
C HIS A 108 3.86 -6.63 16.73
N ILE A 109 4.41 -5.89 15.76
CA ILE A 109 3.63 -4.95 14.95
C ILE A 109 2.58 -5.69 14.13
N ILE A 110 2.95 -6.78 13.48
CA ILE A 110 2.03 -7.65 12.72
C ILE A 110 0.90 -8.15 13.62
N THR A 111 1.23 -8.68 14.79
CA THR A 111 0.23 -9.18 15.75
C THR A 111 -0.74 -8.08 16.18
N VAL A 112 -0.26 -6.89 16.47
CA VAL A 112 -1.09 -5.73 16.83
C VAL A 112 -2.00 -5.32 15.66
N LEU A 113 -1.45 -5.24 14.43
CA LEU A 113 -2.22 -4.86 13.24
C LEU A 113 -3.31 -5.88 12.91
N ILE A 114 -3.00 -7.17 12.97
CA ILE A 114 -3.98 -8.25 12.74
C ILE A 114 -5.08 -8.20 13.79
N THR A 115 -4.70 -8.12 15.07
CA THR A 115 -5.66 -8.07 16.17
C THR A 115 -6.56 -6.83 16.04
N ALA A 116 -5.97 -5.67 15.78
CA ALA A 116 -6.71 -4.43 15.55
C ALA A 116 -7.67 -4.55 14.34
N SER A 117 -7.21 -5.13 13.22
CA SER A 117 -8.03 -5.32 12.03
C SER A 117 -9.24 -6.22 12.30
N ILE A 118 -9.07 -7.30 13.03
CA ILE A 118 -10.15 -8.21 13.42
C ILE A 118 -11.14 -7.48 14.33
N LEU A 119 -10.66 -6.79 15.36
CA LEU A 119 -11.51 -6.04 16.29
C LEU A 119 -12.31 -4.94 15.57
N PHE A 120 -11.65 -4.18 14.67
CA PHE A 120 -12.33 -3.16 13.88
C PHE A 120 -13.34 -3.75 12.89
N LEU A 121 -13.05 -4.91 12.29
CA LEU A 121 -14.00 -5.60 11.42
C LEU A 121 -15.24 -6.07 12.21
N LEU A 122 -15.04 -6.67 13.37
CA LEU A 122 -16.12 -7.06 14.27
C LEU A 122 -16.95 -5.85 14.70
N TRP A 123 -16.28 -4.76 15.10
CA TRP A 123 -16.94 -3.51 15.45
C TRP A 123 -17.76 -2.94 14.28
N LEU A 124 -17.20 -2.94 13.06
CA LEU A 124 -17.89 -2.49 11.85
C LEU A 124 -19.16 -3.32 11.59
N ILE A 125 -19.08 -4.65 11.73
CA ILE A 125 -20.21 -5.56 11.55
C ILE A 125 -21.27 -5.30 12.62
N VAL A 126 -20.88 -5.27 13.90
CA VAL A 126 -21.79 -5.05 15.04
C VAL A 126 -22.51 -3.71 14.88
N PHE A 127 -21.77 -2.61 14.63
CA PHE A 127 -22.38 -1.28 14.50
C PHE A 127 -23.28 -1.16 13.27
N SER A 128 -22.91 -1.78 12.16
CA SER A 128 -23.66 -1.71 10.92
C SER A 128 -24.96 -2.53 10.96
N PHE A 129 -24.94 -3.67 11.63
CA PHE A 129 -26.03 -4.64 11.55
C PHE A 129 -26.82 -4.81 12.85
N LEU A 130 -26.25 -4.57 14.03
CA LEU A 130 -26.98 -4.66 15.30
C LEU A 130 -27.73 -3.37 15.64
N PHE A 131 -27.14 -2.21 15.38
CA PHE A 131 -27.69 -0.92 15.76
C PHE A 131 -28.35 -0.13 14.62
N GLY A 132 -28.32 -0.64 13.38
CA GLY A 132 -28.86 0.05 12.21
C GLY A 132 -30.40 -0.05 12.11
N ARG A 133 -31.08 1.09 11.90
CA ARG A 133 -32.55 1.15 11.70
C ARG A 133 -33.07 0.35 10.49
N LYS A 134 -32.22 0.02 9.53
CA LYS A 134 -32.56 -0.71 8.28
C LYS A 134 -31.81 -2.04 8.18
N ARG A 135 -31.62 -2.71 9.31
CA ARG A 135 -30.82 -3.92 9.45
C ARG A 135 -31.10 -4.98 8.37
N GLU A 136 -32.35 -5.38 8.24
CA GLU A 136 -32.73 -6.46 7.30
C GLU A 136 -32.44 -6.09 5.84
N GLN A 137 -32.71 -4.83 5.48
CA GLN A 137 -32.40 -4.35 4.15
C GLN A 137 -30.88 -4.33 3.89
N HIS A 138 -30.09 -3.87 4.85
CA HIS A 138 -28.63 -3.82 4.72
C HIS A 138 -28.01 -5.22 4.63
N ILE A 139 -28.49 -6.18 5.43
CA ILE A 139 -28.04 -7.56 5.37
C ILE A 139 -28.36 -8.17 4.01
N ARG A 140 -29.60 -8.04 3.55
CA ARG A 140 -30.00 -8.56 2.22
C ARG A 140 -29.18 -7.94 1.10
N ASP A 141 -29.02 -6.62 1.11
CA ASP A 141 -28.27 -5.90 0.09
C ASP A 141 -26.79 -6.32 0.11
N LEU A 142 -26.21 -6.58 1.29
CA LEU A 142 -24.84 -7.08 1.41
C LEU A 142 -24.69 -8.47 0.80
N PHE A 143 -25.61 -9.39 1.10
CA PHE A 143 -25.57 -10.75 0.52
C PHE A 143 -25.73 -10.74 -1.00
N VAL A 144 -26.51 -9.83 -1.56
CA VAL A 144 -26.69 -9.72 -3.01
C VAL A 144 -25.44 -9.10 -3.68
N LEU A 145 -24.72 -8.22 -3.00
CA LEU A 145 -23.67 -7.39 -3.56
C LEU A 145 -22.26 -7.74 -3.05
N TRP A 146 -22.10 -8.87 -2.35
CA TRP A 146 -20.82 -9.31 -1.78
C TRP A 146 -19.69 -9.43 -2.82
N TRP A 147 -20.03 -9.69 -4.08
CA TRP A 147 -19.10 -9.81 -5.20
C TRP A 147 -18.51 -8.47 -5.67
N MET A 148 -19.08 -7.34 -5.24
CA MET A 148 -18.73 -6.00 -5.72
C MET A 148 -17.23 -5.64 -5.52
N PRO A 149 -16.60 -5.89 -4.36
CA PRO A 149 -15.16 -5.65 -4.22
C PRO A 149 -14.32 -6.45 -5.21
N GLY A 150 -14.70 -7.71 -5.46
CA GLY A 150 -14.04 -8.56 -6.46
C GLY A 150 -14.20 -8.01 -7.89
N TYR A 151 -15.36 -7.45 -8.22
CA TYR A 151 -15.58 -6.78 -9.50
C TYR A 151 -14.64 -5.57 -9.66
N PHE A 152 -14.57 -4.68 -8.68
CA PHE A 152 -13.67 -3.54 -8.74
C PHE A 152 -12.20 -3.97 -8.78
N PHE A 153 -11.84 -5.02 -8.04
CA PHE A 153 -10.51 -5.59 -8.14
C PHE A 153 -10.18 -6.05 -9.56
N LEU A 154 -11.06 -6.80 -10.20
CA LEU A 154 -10.86 -7.28 -11.58
C LEU A 154 -10.79 -6.12 -12.60
N VAL A 155 -11.64 -5.11 -12.46
CA VAL A 155 -11.63 -3.92 -13.33
C VAL A 155 -10.30 -3.17 -13.17
N ASN A 156 -9.85 -2.94 -11.94
CA ASN A 156 -8.58 -2.27 -11.65
C ASN A 156 -7.40 -3.08 -12.17
N TRP A 157 -7.37 -4.36 -11.87
CA TRP A 157 -6.31 -5.26 -12.33
C TRP A 157 -6.23 -5.31 -13.85
N GLY A 158 -7.38 -5.50 -14.53
CA GLY A 158 -7.47 -5.45 -15.99
C GLY A 158 -7.04 -4.10 -16.55
N GLY A 159 -7.47 -3.00 -15.93
CA GLY A 159 -7.05 -1.65 -16.30
C GLY A 159 -5.54 -1.44 -16.20
N PHE A 160 -4.90 -1.89 -15.10
CA PHE A 160 -3.44 -1.79 -14.94
C PHE A 160 -2.68 -2.70 -15.90
N LEU A 161 -3.16 -3.92 -16.17
CA LEU A 161 -2.58 -4.81 -17.18
C LEU A 161 -2.64 -4.19 -18.57
N LEU A 162 -3.82 -3.72 -19.00
CA LEU A 162 -4.00 -3.05 -20.27
C LEU A 162 -3.17 -1.78 -20.39
N GLY A 163 -3.12 -0.97 -19.31
CA GLY A 163 -2.29 0.21 -19.23
C GLY A 163 -0.81 -0.09 -19.42
N SER A 164 -0.29 -1.16 -18.80
CA SER A 164 1.08 -1.61 -18.99
C SER A 164 1.32 -2.03 -20.44
N LYS A 165 0.46 -2.87 -21.02
CA LYS A 165 0.62 -3.34 -22.39
C LYS A 165 0.50 -2.23 -23.44
N MET A 166 -0.40 -1.28 -23.25
CA MET A 166 -0.51 -0.12 -24.14
C MET A 166 0.73 0.78 -24.06
N THR A 167 1.28 0.96 -22.86
CA THR A 167 2.53 1.72 -22.68
C THR A 167 3.70 1.01 -23.36
N GLU A 168 3.87 -0.30 -23.15
CA GLU A 168 4.88 -1.12 -23.83
C GLU A 168 4.76 -0.99 -25.35
N LEU A 169 3.56 -1.13 -25.90
CA LEU A 169 3.30 -0.99 -27.33
C LEU A 169 3.69 0.39 -27.87
N LEU A 170 3.31 1.47 -27.20
CA LEU A 170 3.63 2.82 -27.64
C LEU A 170 5.13 3.12 -27.59
N PHE A 171 5.84 2.66 -26.55
CA PHE A 171 7.29 2.78 -26.48
C PHE A 171 7.97 1.98 -27.60
N TYR A 172 7.51 0.75 -27.87
CA TYR A 172 8.02 -0.06 -28.97
C TYR A 172 7.83 0.63 -30.33
N LEU A 173 6.63 1.17 -30.58
CA LEU A 173 6.33 1.89 -31.84
C LEU A 173 7.13 3.18 -32.00
N ARG A 174 7.44 3.89 -30.91
CA ARG A 174 8.15 5.17 -30.93
C ARG A 174 9.65 5.02 -30.99
N PHE A 175 10.23 4.08 -30.25
CA PHE A 175 11.66 3.98 -29.98
C PHE A 175 12.26 2.66 -30.52
N SER A 176 11.45 1.75 -31.02
CA SER A 176 11.87 0.42 -31.51
C SER A 176 12.58 -0.46 -30.46
N SER A 177 12.61 -0.05 -29.20
CA SER A 177 13.28 -0.76 -28.11
C SER A 177 12.53 -0.60 -26.79
N MET A 178 12.47 -1.67 -26.01
CA MET A 178 11.96 -1.63 -24.64
C MET A 178 12.95 -1.01 -23.64
N ALA A 179 14.24 -0.97 -23.98
CA ALA A 179 15.27 -0.36 -23.12
C ALA A 179 15.02 1.15 -22.91
N ASP A 180 14.33 1.80 -23.85
CA ASP A 180 14.00 3.22 -23.75
C ASP A 180 12.94 3.52 -22.69
N MET A 181 12.13 2.52 -22.26
CA MET A 181 11.21 2.69 -21.13
C MET A 181 11.94 2.98 -19.82
N THR A 182 13.08 2.33 -19.61
CA THR A 182 13.90 2.55 -18.40
C THR A 182 14.60 3.90 -18.42
N ALA A 183 14.89 4.46 -19.62
CA ALA A 183 15.43 5.80 -19.78
C ALA A 183 14.41 6.90 -19.41
N PHE A 184 13.10 6.63 -19.58
CA PHE A 184 12.04 7.59 -19.28
C PHE A 184 10.97 7.00 -18.31
N PRO A 185 11.37 6.61 -17.09
CA PRO A 185 10.52 5.84 -16.18
C PRO A 185 9.26 6.60 -15.75
N LEU A 186 9.35 7.90 -15.49
CA LEU A 186 8.21 8.72 -15.10
C LEU A 186 7.18 8.86 -16.22
N THR A 187 7.65 9.00 -17.47
CA THR A 187 6.77 9.06 -18.64
C THR A 187 6.03 7.75 -18.83
N ALA A 188 6.73 6.62 -18.74
CA ALA A 188 6.13 5.30 -18.85
C ALA A 188 5.09 5.05 -17.73
N LEU A 189 5.40 5.42 -16.49
CA LEU A 189 4.44 5.32 -15.38
C LEU A 189 3.22 6.21 -15.59
N ALA A 190 3.42 7.48 -15.99
CA ALA A 190 2.31 8.39 -16.26
C ALA A 190 1.40 7.85 -17.37
N MET A 191 1.97 7.31 -18.46
CA MET A 191 1.21 6.68 -19.54
C MET A 191 0.45 5.45 -19.04
N LYS A 192 1.10 4.55 -18.30
CA LYS A 192 0.44 3.37 -17.71
C LYS A 192 -0.79 3.76 -16.88
N TYR A 193 -0.63 4.70 -15.94
CA TYR A 193 -1.73 5.10 -15.08
C TYR A 193 -2.83 5.84 -15.84
N THR A 194 -2.47 6.67 -16.84
CA THR A 194 -3.45 7.35 -17.69
C THR A 194 -4.29 6.36 -18.48
N PHE A 195 -3.67 5.36 -19.13
CA PHE A 195 -4.40 4.31 -19.84
C PHE A 195 -5.21 3.45 -18.87
N ALA A 196 -4.67 3.08 -17.71
CA ALA A 196 -5.40 2.32 -16.71
C ALA A 196 -6.67 3.07 -16.26
N LEU A 197 -6.55 4.36 -15.93
CA LEU A 197 -7.69 5.18 -15.55
C LEU A 197 -8.72 5.31 -16.70
N PHE A 198 -8.26 5.47 -17.93
CA PHE A 198 -9.14 5.50 -19.09
C PHE A 198 -9.94 4.20 -19.23
N PHE A 199 -9.27 3.03 -19.13
CA PHE A 199 -9.94 1.73 -19.19
C PHE A 199 -10.90 1.54 -18.02
N MET A 200 -10.49 1.86 -16.80
CA MET A 200 -11.35 1.79 -15.62
C MET A 200 -12.60 2.67 -15.79
N PHE A 201 -12.41 3.89 -16.28
CA PHE A 201 -13.52 4.80 -16.56
C PHE A 201 -14.44 4.25 -17.67
N ALA A 202 -13.88 3.74 -18.76
CA ALA A 202 -14.65 3.11 -19.82
C ALA A 202 -15.46 1.91 -19.31
N PHE A 203 -14.84 1.01 -18.51
CA PHE A 203 -15.56 -0.11 -17.91
C PHE A 203 -16.66 0.32 -16.96
N THR A 204 -16.44 1.38 -16.17
CA THR A 204 -17.46 1.91 -15.28
C THR A 204 -18.57 2.66 -16.04
N ALA A 205 -18.25 3.32 -17.15
CA ALA A 205 -19.24 3.97 -18.01
C ALA A 205 -20.11 2.95 -18.78
N PHE A 206 -19.54 1.79 -19.15
CA PHE A 206 -20.30 0.63 -19.68
C PHE A 206 -21.24 -0.03 -18.66
N ASN A 207 -21.53 0.64 -17.57
CA ASN A 207 -22.38 0.20 -16.43
C ASN A 207 -23.84 -0.15 -16.84
N ARG A 208 -24.18 -0.05 -18.12
CA ARG A 208 -25.44 -0.54 -18.67
C ARG A 208 -25.65 -2.03 -18.51
N PHE A 209 -24.55 -2.82 -18.40
CA PHE A 209 -24.58 -4.27 -18.28
C PHE A 209 -24.58 -4.77 -16.83
N ILE A 210 -24.03 -3.98 -15.90
CA ILE A 210 -23.95 -4.32 -14.49
C ILE A 210 -24.49 -3.12 -13.70
N PRO A 211 -25.79 -3.07 -13.36
CA PRO A 211 -26.38 -1.97 -12.63
C PRO A 211 -25.80 -1.88 -11.23
N LEU A 212 -24.96 -0.88 -11.00
CA LEU A 212 -24.43 -0.60 -9.66
C LEU A 212 -25.53 0.01 -8.79
N PRO A 213 -25.81 -0.52 -7.62
CA PRO A 213 -26.88 -0.05 -6.75
C PRO A 213 -26.60 1.37 -6.24
N ALA A 214 -27.63 2.18 -6.11
CA ALA A 214 -27.54 3.53 -5.55
C ALA A 214 -27.56 3.53 -4.00
N ASN A 215 -26.95 2.54 -3.36
CA ASN A 215 -26.93 2.41 -1.90
C ASN A 215 -25.59 2.87 -1.31
N ARG A 216 -25.55 4.11 -0.81
CA ARG A 216 -24.37 4.72 -0.20
C ARG A 216 -23.79 3.93 0.98
N PHE A 217 -24.65 3.24 1.74
CA PHE A 217 -24.21 2.47 2.91
C PHE A 217 -23.30 1.33 2.48
N ILE A 218 -23.67 0.58 1.44
CA ILE A 218 -22.92 -0.58 0.96
C ILE A 218 -21.52 -0.20 0.51
N TYR A 219 -21.39 0.86 -0.29
CA TYR A 219 -20.08 1.33 -0.73
C TYR A 219 -19.18 1.77 0.44
N GLY A 220 -19.75 2.44 1.43
CA GLY A 220 -19.01 2.80 2.65
C GLY A 220 -18.58 1.58 3.45
N PHE A 221 -19.51 0.66 3.71
CA PHE A 221 -19.22 -0.57 4.46
C PHE A 221 -18.15 -1.42 3.75
N MET A 222 -18.33 -1.70 2.46
CA MET A 222 -17.38 -2.49 1.68
C MET A 222 -16.01 -1.79 1.55
N GLY A 223 -15.99 -0.47 1.37
CA GLY A 223 -14.72 0.28 1.34
C GLY A 223 -13.92 0.11 2.63
N HIS A 224 -14.59 0.19 3.79
CA HIS A 224 -13.94 -0.04 5.08
C HIS A 224 -13.54 -1.51 5.27
N ALA A 225 -14.40 -2.46 4.89
CA ALA A 225 -14.10 -3.88 4.98
C ALA A 225 -12.90 -4.27 4.10
N VAL A 226 -12.81 -3.72 2.89
CA VAL A 226 -11.65 -3.95 1.98
C VAL A 226 -10.39 -3.33 2.55
N CYS A 227 -10.44 -2.12 3.13
CA CYS A 227 -9.28 -1.54 3.81
C CYS A 227 -8.76 -2.45 4.92
N LEU A 228 -9.66 -2.97 5.78
CA LEU A 228 -9.29 -3.89 6.86
C LEU A 228 -8.73 -5.22 6.33
N LEU A 229 -9.33 -5.74 5.27
CA LEU A 229 -8.83 -6.94 4.58
C LEU A 229 -7.43 -6.69 3.99
N ASN A 230 -7.19 -5.54 3.37
CA ASN A 230 -5.88 -5.16 2.86
C ASN A 230 -4.86 -5.02 4.00
N ILE A 231 -5.21 -4.41 5.14
CA ILE A 231 -4.34 -4.36 6.31
C ILE A 231 -3.94 -5.77 6.73
N PHE A 232 -4.91 -6.68 6.81
CA PHE A 232 -4.67 -8.08 7.17
C PHE A 232 -3.74 -8.77 6.16
N ILE A 233 -4.05 -8.73 4.86
CA ILE A 233 -3.25 -9.39 3.81
C ILE A 233 -1.84 -8.81 3.76
N PHE A 234 -1.71 -7.49 3.73
CA PHE A 234 -0.40 -6.83 3.61
C PHE A 234 0.42 -6.89 4.89
N SER A 235 -0.17 -7.19 6.05
CA SER A 235 0.60 -7.48 7.27
C SER A 235 1.53 -8.69 7.11
N PHE A 236 1.17 -9.63 6.24
CA PHE A 236 2.01 -10.79 5.93
C PHE A 236 2.98 -10.54 4.77
N ILE A 237 2.60 -9.67 3.83
CA ILE A 237 3.38 -9.44 2.61
C ILE A 237 4.35 -8.28 2.83
N ASN A 238 3.83 -7.14 3.30
CA ASN A 238 4.60 -5.91 3.44
C ASN A 238 3.98 -4.99 4.49
N LEU A 239 4.63 -4.89 5.63
CA LEU A 239 4.17 -4.08 6.75
C LEU A 239 3.99 -2.59 6.39
N SER A 240 4.83 -2.04 5.51
CA SER A 240 4.72 -0.65 5.07
C SER A 240 3.39 -0.36 4.39
N PHE A 241 2.91 -1.28 3.55
CA PHE A 241 1.59 -1.14 2.93
C PHE A 241 0.45 -1.29 3.95
N SER A 242 0.59 -2.17 4.94
CA SER A 242 -0.42 -2.29 6.01
C SER A 242 -0.60 -0.98 6.77
N ILE A 243 0.49 -0.27 7.06
CA ILE A 243 0.45 1.04 7.72
C ILE A 243 -0.28 2.06 6.83
N VAL A 244 0.00 2.05 5.52
CA VAL A 244 -0.71 2.92 4.55
C VAL A 244 -2.21 2.64 4.57
N PHE A 245 -2.62 1.37 4.49
CA PHE A 245 -4.04 1.02 4.57
C PHE A 245 -4.68 1.40 5.91
N MET A 246 -3.95 1.28 7.01
CA MET A 246 -4.41 1.73 8.33
C MET A 246 -4.66 3.25 8.32
N MET A 247 -3.75 4.04 7.76
CA MET A 247 -3.93 5.50 7.64
C MET A 247 -5.13 5.83 6.75
N ILE A 248 -5.27 5.16 5.59
CA ILE A 248 -6.43 5.31 4.69
C ILE A 248 -7.72 4.98 5.44
N TYR A 249 -7.74 3.90 6.22
CA TYR A 249 -8.89 3.49 7.01
C TYR A 249 -9.30 4.55 8.04
N VAL A 250 -8.35 5.09 8.78
CA VAL A 250 -8.61 6.16 9.77
C VAL A 250 -9.16 7.42 9.09
N ILE A 251 -8.55 7.86 7.98
CA ILE A 251 -9.03 9.02 7.22
C ILE A 251 -10.45 8.76 6.69
N ALA A 252 -10.73 7.56 6.18
CA ALA A 252 -12.05 7.18 5.70
C ALA A 252 -13.11 7.17 6.82
N LEU A 253 -12.76 6.69 8.02
CA LEU A 253 -13.65 6.73 9.20
C LEU A 253 -14.00 8.17 9.59
N ILE A 254 -13.02 9.06 9.59
CA ILE A 254 -13.23 10.48 9.88
C ILE A 254 -14.12 11.10 8.80
N ALA A 255 -13.83 10.83 7.52
CA ALA A 255 -14.63 11.31 6.39
C ALA A 255 -16.09 10.86 6.45
N TYR A 256 -16.34 9.66 7.01
CA TYR A 256 -17.67 9.11 7.14
C TYR A 256 -18.57 9.95 8.05
N GLN A 257 -18.02 10.61 9.05
CA GLN A 257 -18.77 11.40 10.02
C GLN A 257 -19.27 12.74 9.46
N PHE A 258 -18.64 13.26 8.40
CA PHE A 258 -19.01 14.55 7.85
C PHE A 258 -20.21 14.46 6.89
N LYS A 259 -21.19 15.32 7.12
CA LYS A 259 -22.35 15.49 6.23
C LYS A 259 -22.08 16.52 5.11
N ASN A 260 -21.12 17.41 5.33
CA ASN A 260 -20.77 18.46 4.37
C ASN A 260 -19.98 17.86 3.19
N ILE A 261 -20.48 18.08 1.97
CA ILE A 261 -19.89 17.57 0.73
C ILE A 261 -18.47 18.12 0.53
N VAL A 262 -18.22 19.39 0.82
CA VAL A 262 -16.90 20.00 0.65
C VAL A 262 -15.86 19.28 1.54
N LEU A 263 -16.21 19.03 2.79
CA LEU A 263 -15.36 18.28 3.71
C LEU A 263 -15.13 16.85 3.22
N GLN A 264 -16.16 16.19 2.68
CA GLN A 264 -16.00 14.84 2.12
C GLN A 264 -15.03 14.82 0.93
N ILE A 265 -15.07 15.85 0.05
CA ILE A 265 -14.11 15.97 -1.06
C ILE A 265 -12.69 16.16 -0.51
N ILE A 266 -12.50 17.07 0.45
CA ILE A 266 -11.19 17.31 1.06
C ILE A 266 -10.64 16.00 1.66
N PHE A 267 -11.45 15.27 2.40
CA PHE A 267 -11.02 13.99 3.00
C PHE A 267 -10.72 12.91 1.96
N ILE A 268 -11.42 12.88 0.82
CA ILE A 268 -11.09 11.95 -0.26
C ILE A 268 -9.73 12.30 -0.89
N VAL A 269 -9.43 13.58 -1.05
CA VAL A 269 -8.09 14.01 -1.47
C VAL A 269 -7.05 13.59 -0.40
N CYS A 270 -7.37 13.76 0.88
CA CYS A 270 -6.49 13.32 1.97
C CYS A 270 -6.24 11.80 2.00
N LEU A 271 -7.12 10.96 1.40
CA LEU A 271 -6.86 9.52 1.28
C LEU A 271 -5.61 9.20 0.46
N PHE A 272 -5.15 10.10 -0.40
CA PHE A 272 -3.93 9.94 -1.17
C PHE A 272 -2.67 10.34 -0.39
N LEU A 273 -2.78 11.08 0.72
CA LEU A 273 -1.63 11.52 1.52
C LEU A 273 -0.74 10.36 2.03
N PRO A 274 -1.29 9.23 2.51
CA PRO A 274 -0.48 8.10 2.93
C PRO A 274 0.36 7.46 1.83
N LEU A 275 0.03 7.72 0.55
CA LEU A 275 0.79 7.23 -0.61
C LEU A 275 1.93 8.18 -1.02
N MET A 276 1.97 9.42 -0.49
CA MET A 276 3.00 10.41 -0.84
C MET A 276 4.44 9.96 -0.59
N PRO A 277 4.76 9.25 0.52
CA PRO A 277 6.12 8.73 0.71
C PRO A 277 6.57 7.80 -0.43
N PHE A 278 5.67 6.97 -0.96
CA PHE A 278 5.97 6.12 -2.12
C PHE A 278 6.20 6.94 -3.39
N VAL A 279 5.40 7.98 -3.61
CA VAL A 279 5.58 8.89 -4.76
C VAL A 279 6.92 9.60 -4.69
N THR A 280 7.32 10.09 -3.50
CA THR A 280 8.64 10.74 -3.33
C THR A 280 9.79 9.75 -3.56
N HIS A 281 9.67 8.51 -3.09
CA HIS A 281 10.67 7.47 -3.36
C HIS A 281 10.76 7.12 -4.85
N ILE A 282 9.64 7.09 -5.57
CA ILE A 282 9.65 6.91 -7.03
C ILE A 282 10.43 8.02 -7.72
N ILE A 283 10.27 9.26 -7.28
CA ILE A 283 10.97 10.41 -7.87
C ILE A 283 12.47 10.37 -7.57
N LEU A 284 12.85 10.01 -6.34
CA LEU A 284 14.23 9.97 -5.90
C LEU A 284 15.01 8.76 -6.44
N TYR A 285 14.36 7.60 -6.55
CA TYR A 285 14.99 6.32 -6.91
C TYR A 285 14.39 5.74 -8.19
N ARG A 286 14.45 6.51 -9.27
CA ARG A 286 13.79 6.25 -10.56
C ARG A 286 13.96 4.83 -11.09
N GLU A 287 15.19 4.33 -11.08
CA GLU A 287 15.51 3.04 -11.72
C GLU A 287 14.89 1.86 -11.00
N TYR A 288 15.04 1.79 -9.67
CA TYR A 288 14.54 0.67 -8.88
C TYR A 288 13.01 0.68 -8.75
N MET A 289 12.43 1.86 -8.46
CA MET A 289 10.99 1.98 -8.26
C MET A 289 10.19 1.82 -9.55
N PHE A 290 10.79 2.12 -10.71
CA PHE A 290 10.12 1.92 -11.99
C PHE A 290 9.71 0.46 -12.20
N HIS A 291 10.64 -0.48 -12.05
CA HIS A 291 10.34 -1.91 -12.24
C HIS A 291 9.24 -2.39 -11.30
N ILE A 292 9.31 -2.02 -10.02
CA ILE A 292 8.32 -2.40 -9.03
C ILE A 292 6.94 -1.93 -9.45
N ILE A 293 6.76 -0.64 -9.65
CA ILE A 293 5.45 -0.04 -9.87
C ILE A 293 4.90 -0.39 -11.23
N PHE A 294 5.77 -0.54 -12.23
CA PHE A 294 5.33 -0.91 -13.57
C PHE A 294 4.77 -2.34 -13.60
N PHE A 295 5.40 -3.29 -12.90
CA PHE A 295 4.99 -4.70 -12.93
C PHE A 295 3.99 -5.11 -11.84
N ILE A 296 3.81 -4.31 -10.77
CA ILE A 296 2.85 -4.63 -9.70
C ILE A 296 1.43 -4.20 -10.06
N ASN A 297 0.77 -4.98 -10.87
CA ASN A 297 -0.62 -4.70 -11.23
C ASN A 297 -1.62 -5.16 -10.15
N VAL A 298 -1.33 -6.27 -9.46
CA VAL A 298 -2.18 -6.83 -8.41
C VAL A 298 -2.23 -5.94 -7.19
N ALA A 299 -1.06 -5.54 -6.65
CA ALA A 299 -0.99 -4.67 -5.49
C ALA A 299 -1.61 -3.29 -5.78
N SER A 300 -1.36 -2.73 -6.97
CA SER A 300 -2.02 -1.49 -7.41
C SER A 300 -3.53 -1.64 -7.44
N ALA A 301 -4.06 -2.75 -7.94
CA ALA A 301 -5.49 -3.01 -7.93
C ALA A 301 -6.05 -3.07 -6.51
N CYS A 302 -5.40 -3.78 -5.58
CA CYS A 302 -5.81 -3.83 -4.17
C CYS A 302 -5.86 -2.43 -3.53
N ILE A 303 -4.89 -1.57 -3.84
CA ILE A 303 -4.83 -0.19 -3.33
C ILE A 303 -6.01 0.63 -3.86
N PHE A 304 -6.36 0.49 -5.13
CA PHE A 304 -7.38 1.33 -5.76
C PHE A 304 -8.83 0.91 -5.42
N VAL A 305 -9.10 -0.34 -5.09
CA VAL A 305 -10.47 -0.79 -4.76
C VAL A 305 -11.14 0.04 -3.66
N PRO A 306 -10.53 0.31 -2.50
CA PRO A 306 -11.14 1.18 -1.49
C PRO A 306 -11.41 2.60 -2.01
N PHE A 307 -10.51 3.16 -2.82
CA PHE A 307 -10.69 4.49 -3.40
C PHE A 307 -11.91 4.54 -4.30
N ASP A 308 -12.09 3.56 -5.19
CA ASP A 308 -13.25 3.49 -6.09
C ASP A 308 -14.55 3.42 -5.29
N LEU A 309 -14.61 2.57 -4.26
CA LEU A 309 -15.78 2.43 -3.41
C LEU A 309 -16.11 3.75 -2.68
N PHE A 310 -15.12 4.44 -2.16
CA PHE A 310 -15.32 5.73 -1.51
C PHE A 310 -15.69 6.84 -2.52
N LEU A 311 -15.12 6.85 -3.73
CA LEU A 311 -15.46 7.80 -4.79
C LEU A 311 -16.90 7.61 -5.27
N ILE A 312 -17.33 6.35 -5.49
CA ILE A 312 -18.73 6.08 -5.87
C ILE A 312 -19.69 6.50 -4.76
N ARG A 313 -19.36 6.21 -3.51
CA ARG A 313 -20.14 6.69 -2.37
C ARG A 313 -20.25 8.21 -2.35
N LEU A 314 -19.18 8.93 -2.66
CA LEU A 314 -19.20 10.39 -2.76
C LEU A 314 -20.09 10.84 -3.92
N SER A 315 -19.94 10.25 -5.11
CA SER A 315 -20.74 10.60 -6.29
C SER A 315 -22.24 10.46 -6.03
N LEU A 316 -22.64 9.40 -5.32
CA LEU A 316 -24.02 9.21 -4.88
C LEU A 316 -24.48 10.26 -3.86
N SER A 317 -23.56 11.01 -3.23
CA SER A 317 -23.90 12.13 -2.35
C SER A 317 -24.30 13.38 -3.11
N PHE A 318 -23.76 13.56 -4.33
CA PHE A 318 -24.13 14.67 -5.20
C PHE A 318 -25.47 14.48 -5.91
N ASP A 319 -25.87 13.21 -6.12
CA ASP A 319 -27.09 12.88 -6.85
C ASP A 319 -28.33 12.96 -5.94
N LYS A 320 -28.60 14.18 -5.41
CA LYS A 320 -29.79 14.45 -4.60
C LYS A 320 -31.11 14.28 -5.37
N LYS A 321 -31.09 14.19 -6.71
CA LYS A 321 -32.27 14.13 -7.58
C LYS A 321 -32.66 12.73 -8.01
N ARG A 322 -31.83 11.71 -7.82
CA ARG A 322 -32.24 10.33 -8.10
C ARG A 322 -33.28 9.89 -7.06
N LYS A 323 -34.54 10.13 -7.39
CA LYS A 323 -35.66 9.44 -6.75
C LYS A 323 -35.28 7.98 -6.63
N ILE A 324 -35.37 7.45 -5.40
CA ILE A 324 -35.21 6.04 -5.05
C ILE A 324 -35.83 5.21 -6.16
N THR A 325 -35.03 4.76 -7.10
CA THR A 325 -35.45 3.80 -8.10
C THR A 325 -35.86 2.56 -7.32
N LYS A 326 -37.08 2.13 -7.54
CA LYS A 326 -37.73 0.95 -6.94
C LYS A 326 -36.72 -0.20 -6.89
N PRO A 327 -36.75 -1.06 -5.85
CA PRO A 327 -35.81 -2.17 -5.72
C PRO A 327 -35.81 -3.00 -7.00
N ILE A 328 -34.66 -3.14 -7.61
CA ILE A 328 -34.43 -3.66 -8.97
C ILE A 328 -34.73 -5.16 -9.11
N LEU A 329 -34.93 -5.85 -7.99
CA LEU A 329 -35.25 -7.28 -8.02
C LEU A 329 -36.29 -7.63 -6.93
N ARG A 330 -37.55 -7.57 -7.26
CA ARG A 330 -38.52 -8.50 -6.69
C ARG A 330 -38.32 -9.84 -7.40
N ILE A 331 -37.35 -10.65 -6.97
CA ILE A 331 -37.40 -12.07 -7.24
C ILE A 331 -38.50 -12.61 -6.31
N PRO A 332 -39.65 -13.03 -6.80
CA PRO A 332 -40.61 -13.72 -5.97
C PRO A 332 -39.98 -15.05 -5.59
N ILE A 333 -39.45 -15.13 -4.35
CA ILE A 333 -39.20 -16.44 -3.74
C ILE A 333 -40.56 -17.05 -3.56
N GLN A 334 -41.02 -17.84 -4.51
CA GLN A 334 -42.14 -18.78 -4.29
C GLN A 334 -41.62 -19.85 -3.35
N CYS A 335 -41.86 -19.68 -2.06
CA CYS A 335 -41.84 -20.79 -1.13
C CYS A 335 -42.94 -21.76 -1.55
N LYS A 336 -42.55 -22.91 -2.10
CA LYS A 336 -43.37 -24.13 -2.10
C LYS A 336 -43.08 -24.91 -0.85
#